data_68d9eb6948bd44ca2e2bec63e9a65f8a
#
_entry.id   68d9eb6948bd44ca2e2bec63e9a65f8a
#
_cell.length_a   1.000
_cell.length_b   1.000
_cell.length_c   1.000
_cell.angle_alpha   90.00
_cell.angle_beta   90.00
_cell.angle_gamma   90.00
#
_symmetry.space_group_name_H-M   'P 1'
#
loop_
_entity.id
_entity.type
_entity.pdbx_description
1 polymer ?
#
loop_
_entity_poly.entity_id
_entity_poly.type
_entity_poly.pdbx_seq_one_letter_code
_entity_poly.pdbx_strand_id
1 'polypeptide(L)'
;ADATAPGYTFSGWSREDGFTMPAENVTITGSFTANGETHYKVEHYQQNLEDDGYTLAETENLTGETDTTATANPKTYTGFAFDGTAEGTVASGNIAGDGSLVLKLYYTRNSYDVTYAYTGTVPTGASALPEKATVKYGAPVTVAEAATAPGYTFSGWSRNDFTMPAENVTITGSFTANSNTEYTVRHHFQNILDDAYDADTAMLSETLSGTTDTLTAAAAK
;
A
#
# COMPACT_ATOMS: atom_id res chain seq x y z
N ALA A 1 -38.86 26.33 39.71
CA ALA A 1 -38.40 25.78 38.43
C ALA A 1 -37.27 24.76 38.71
N ASP A 2 -37.23 23.65 37.99
CA ASP A 2 -36.20 22.64 38.11
C ASP A 2 -34.85 23.16 37.60
N ALA A 3 -33.78 22.70 38.23
CA ALA A 3 -32.43 22.97 37.77
C ALA A 3 -32.12 22.06 36.58
N THR A 4 -31.28 22.52 35.67
CA THR A 4 -30.84 21.74 34.49
C THR A 4 -29.34 21.78 34.35
N ALA A 5 -28.74 20.65 33.95
CA ALA A 5 -27.35 20.55 33.56
C ALA A 5 -27.23 19.57 32.37
N PRO A 6 -26.53 19.92 31.28
CA PRO A 6 -26.36 19.01 30.16
C PRO A 6 -25.71 17.70 30.59
N GLY A 7 -26.28 16.56 30.18
CA GLY A 7 -25.78 15.24 30.53
C GLY A 7 -26.11 14.77 31.93
N TYR A 8 -26.98 15.48 32.65
CA TYR A 8 -27.43 15.09 33.99
C TYR A 8 -28.93 15.11 34.13
N THR A 9 -29.41 14.21 34.96
CA THR A 9 -30.79 14.18 35.44
C THR A 9 -30.88 14.81 36.82
N PHE A 10 -31.75 15.83 36.98
CA PHE A 10 -31.98 16.46 38.26
C PHE A 10 -32.93 15.63 39.12
N SER A 11 -32.62 15.46 40.37
CA SER A 11 -33.41 14.66 41.34
C SER A 11 -34.76 15.30 41.71
N GLY A 12 -34.96 16.58 41.32
CA GLY A 12 -35.99 17.43 41.91
C GLY A 12 -35.54 18.08 43.25
N TRP A 13 -36.27 19.06 43.67
CA TRP A 13 -36.04 19.73 44.96
C TRP A 13 -36.56 18.91 46.10
N SER A 14 -35.91 18.95 47.27
CA SER A 14 -36.26 18.21 48.50
C SER A 14 -37.60 18.64 49.13
N ARG A 15 -38.18 19.72 48.63
CA ARG A 15 -39.53 20.18 48.99
C ARG A 15 -40.27 20.65 47.72
N GLU A 16 -41.55 20.31 47.73
CA GLU A 16 -42.47 20.78 46.68
C GLU A 16 -42.89 22.26 46.88
N ASP A 17 -43.37 22.86 45.84
CA ASP A 17 -43.93 24.24 45.93
C ASP A 17 -45.14 24.26 46.90
N GLY A 18 -45.30 25.35 47.64
CA GLY A 18 -46.44 25.62 48.52
C GLY A 18 -46.33 25.00 49.91
N PHE A 19 -45.16 24.64 50.40
CA PHE A 19 -44.96 24.18 51.77
C PHE A 19 -45.25 25.29 52.80
N THR A 20 -45.72 24.94 53.98
CA THR A 20 -45.95 25.86 55.10
C THR A 20 -44.60 26.24 55.71
N MET A 21 -44.31 27.53 55.82
CA MET A 21 -43.05 28.02 56.40
C MET A 21 -42.97 27.78 57.89
N PRO A 22 -42.00 26.99 58.40
CA PRO A 22 -41.80 26.79 59.84
C PRO A 22 -41.17 28.04 60.45
N ALA A 23 -41.09 28.11 61.80
CA ALA A 23 -40.47 29.19 62.55
C ALA A 23 -38.94 29.09 62.60
N GLU A 24 -38.30 28.46 61.59
CA GLU A 24 -36.87 28.24 61.48
C GLU A 24 -36.42 28.38 60.00
N ASN A 25 -35.10 28.45 59.78
CA ASN A 25 -34.52 28.49 58.44
C ASN A 25 -34.78 27.13 57.73
N VAL A 26 -35.20 27.22 56.46
CA VAL A 26 -35.41 26.06 55.59
C VAL A 26 -34.31 25.99 54.55
N THR A 27 -33.67 24.84 54.45
CA THR A 27 -32.74 24.52 53.37
C THR A 27 -33.44 23.56 52.40
N ILE A 28 -33.46 23.96 51.13
CA ILE A 28 -34.02 23.15 50.03
C ILE A 28 -32.84 22.65 49.19
N THR A 29 -32.70 21.34 49.05
CA THR A 29 -31.58 20.70 48.32
C THR A 29 -32.08 19.93 47.12
N GLY A 30 -31.26 19.79 46.13
CA GLY A 30 -31.42 18.89 44.99
C GLY A 30 -30.06 18.37 44.55
N SER A 31 -30.06 17.31 43.78
CA SER A 31 -28.85 16.66 43.28
C SER A 31 -28.95 16.37 41.80
N PHE A 32 -27.81 16.15 41.16
CA PHE A 32 -27.69 15.73 39.77
C PHE A 32 -27.09 14.36 39.72
N THR A 33 -27.60 13.51 38.81
CA THR A 33 -27.05 12.18 38.49
C THR A 33 -26.60 12.20 37.05
N ALA A 34 -25.39 11.75 36.78
CA ALA A 34 -24.84 11.65 35.43
C ALA A 34 -25.69 10.71 34.57
N ASN A 35 -25.97 11.10 33.33
CA ASN A 35 -26.70 10.26 32.38
C ASN A 35 -25.76 9.20 31.82
N GLY A 36 -26.22 7.92 31.77
CA GLY A 36 -25.44 6.79 31.26
C GLY A 36 -25.34 6.67 29.74
N GLU A 37 -26.12 7.46 29.00
CA GLU A 37 -26.25 7.38 27.54
C GLU A 37 -25.94 8.71 26.83
N THR A 38 -24.97 9.45 27.35
CA THR A 38 -24.51 10.68 26.71
C THR A 38 -23.72 10.35 25.46
N HIS A 39 -24.08 10.98 24.34
CA HIS A 39 -23.47 10.72 23.03
C HIS A 39 -22.04 11.25 22.94
N TYR A 40 -21.20 10.53 22.17
CA TYR A 40 -19.91 11.00 21.69
C TYR A 40 -19.58 10.35 20.35
N LYS A 41 -18.52 10.81 19.67
CA LYS A 41 -18.11 10.30 18.37
C LYS A 41 -16.68 9.78 18.41
N VAL A 42 -16.42 8.78 17.55
CA VAL A 42 -15.07 8.37 17.15
C VAL A 42 -14.95 8.53 15.65
N GLU A 43 -14.00 9.33 15.20
CA GLU A 43 -13.74 9.60 13.80
C GLU A 43 -12.43 8.91 13.40
N HIS A 44 -12.46 8.16 12.28
CA HIS A 44 -11.32 7.43 11.73
C HIS A 44 -10.87 8.10 10.45
N TYR A 45 -9.62 8.56 10.40
CA TYR A 45 -9.03 9.29 9.29
C TYR A 45 -7.95 8.47 8.60
N GLN A 46 -8.03 8.31 7.29
CA GLN A 46 -7.05 7.61 6.48
C GLN A 46 -6.16 8.60 5.72
N GLN A 47 -4.84 8.32 5.70
CA GLN A 47 -3.86 9.13 4.98
C GLN A 47 -4.19 9.17 3.49
N ASN A 48 -4.15 10.35 2.90
CA ASN A 48 -4.32 10.57 1.48
C ASN A 48 -3.17 9.95 0.69
N LEU A 49 -3.38 9.77 -0.62
CA LEU A 49 -2.34 9.26 -1.52
C LEU A 49 -1.48 10.40 -2.08
N GLU A 50 -2.13 11.51 -2.41
CA GLU A 50 -1.55 12.62 -3.18
C GLU A 50 -0.85 13.68 -2.29
N ASP A 51 -1.16 13.66 -0.98
CA ASP A 51 -0.60 14.59 0.00
C ASP A 51 -0.37 13.88 1.34
N ASP A 52 0.22 14.57 2.32
CA ASP A 52 0.44 14.03 3.66
C ASP A 52 -0.77 14.25 4.60
N GLY A 53 -1.90 14.74 4.06
CA GLY A 53 -3.14 14.94 4.79
C GLY A 53 -3.93 13.66 5.01
N TYR A 54 -5.06 13.81 5.69
CA TYR A 54 -5.95 12.71 6.03
C TYR A 54 -7.38 13.05 5.67
N THR A 55 -8.13 12.05 5.23
CA THR A 55 -9.57 12.17 4.93
C THR A 55 -10.36 11.31 5.89
N LEU A 56 -11.49 11.84 6.38
CA LEU A 56 -12.45 11.09 7.21
C LEU A 56 -12.99 9.88 6.42
N ALA A 57 -12.71 8.69 6.93
CA ALA A 57 -13.15 7.43 6.32
C ALA A 57 -14.41 6.89 6.98
N GLU A 58 -14.54 7.04 8.32
CA GLU A 58 -15.64 6.49 9.08
C GLU A 58 -15.90 7.31 10.35
N THR A 59 -17.16 7.35 10.79
CA THR A 59 -17.57 7.92 12.08
C THR A 59 -18.39 6.89 12.84
N GLU A 60 -18.03 6.63 14.09
CA GLU A 60 -18.84 5.86 15.04
C GLU A 60 -19.59 6.83 15.96
N ASN A 61 -20.88 6.59 16.16
CA ASN A 61 -21.67 7.31 17.16
C ASN A 61 -21.90 6.36 18.34
N LEU A 62 -21.37 6.74 19.48
CA LEU A 62 -21.35 5.93 20.68
C LEU A 62 -22.02 6.66 21.85
N THR A 63 -22.30 5.94 22.91
CA THR A 63 -22.83 6.51 24.17
C THR A 63 -22.03 6.02 25.36
N GLY A 64 -22.03 6.81 26.41
CA GLY A 64 -21.44 6.45 27.69
C GLY A 64 -21.90 7.36 28.80
N GLU A 65 -21.45 7.10 30.01
CA GLU A 65 -21.82 7.91 31.18
C GLU A 65 -21.08 9.25 31.16
N THR A 66 -21.82 10.34 31.39
CA THR A 66 -21.26 11.71 31.51
C THR A 66 -20.11 11.74 32.52
N ASP A 67 -19.07 12.50 32.20
CA ASP A 67 -17.84 12.70 32.98
C ASP A 67 -16.95 11.45 33.14
N THR A 68 -17.32 10.30 32.54
CA THR A 68 -16.42 9.16 32.45
C THR A 68 -15.48 9.28 31.26
N THR A 69 -14.31 8.62 31.34
CA THR A 69 -13.35 8.60 30.23
C THR A 69 -13.74 7.58 29.19
N ALA A 70 -13.99 8.03 27.96
CA ALA A 70 -14.09 7.18 26.79
C ALA A 70 -12.71 6.96 26.16
N THR A 71 -12.45 5.77 25.65
CA THR A 71 -11.24 5.41 24.91
C THR A 71 -11.66 4.79 23.57
N ALA A 72 -11.13 5.31 22.48
CA ALA A 72 -11.37 4.79 21.14
C ALA A 72 -10.55 3.53 20.89
N ASN A 73 -11.14 2.54 20.24
CA ASN A 73 -10.46 1.32 19.81
C ASN A 73 -10.08 1.43 18.34
N PRO A 74 -8.77 1.32 17.98
CA PRO A 74 -8.36 1.31 16.58
C PRO A 74 -9.01 0.17 15.80
N LYS A 75 -9.46 0.48 14.58
CA LYS A 75 -9.96 -0.50 13.60
C LYS A 75 -8.84 -0.98 12.69
N THR A 76 -9.07 -2.11 12.04
CA THR A 76 -8.19 -2.62 10.99
C THR A 76 -8.71 -2.20 9.63
N TYR A 77 -7.89 -1.51 8.86
CA TYR A 77 -8.16 -1.14 7.47
C TYR A 77 -7.08 -1.73 6.56
N THR A 78 -7.51 -2.40 5.49
CA THR A 78 -6.57 -2.99 4.51
C THR A 78 -5.65 -1.92 3.94
N GLY A 79 -4.35 -2.15 4.02
CA GLY A 79 -3.33 -1.21 3.52
C GLY A 79 -3.04 -0.02 4.41
N PHE A 80 -3.57 0.00 5.65
CA PHE A 80 -3.32 1.08 6.61
C PHE A 80 -2.91 0.54 7.97
N ALA A 81 -2.17 1.34 8.71
CA ALA A 81 -1.79 1.09 10.09
C ALA A 81 -2.24 2.27 10.98
N PHE A 82 -2.77 1.97 12.18
CA PHE A 82 -3.06 3.01 13.15
C PHE A 82 -1.77 3.72 13.58
N ASP A 83 -1.80 5.05 13.57
CA ASP A 83 -0.71 5.92 14.01
C ASP A 83 -1.15 6.74 15.22
N GLY A 84 -0.86 6.23 16.41
CA GLY A 84 -1.17 6.91 17.67
C GLY A 84 -0.36 8.18 17.91
N THR A 85 0.64 8.48 17.07
CA THR A 85 1.51 9.65 17.17
C THR A 85 1.18 10.73 16.14
N ALA A 86 0.26 10.46 15.21
CA ALA A 86 -0.17 11.43 14.21
C ALA A 86 -0.73 12.69 14.86
N GLU A 87 -0.39 13.86 14.32
CA GLU A 87 -0.89 15.13 14.80
C GLU A 87 -2.43 15.18 14.75
N GLY A 88 -3.05 15.61 15.84
CA GLY A 88 -4.50 15.64 15.97
C GLY A 88 -5.13 14.37 16.52
N THR A 89 -4.34 13.33 16.84
CA THR A 89 -4.85 12.12 17.49
C THR A 89 -5.40 12.43 18.88
N VAL A 90 -6.66 12.05 19.11
CA VAL A 90 -7.37 12.13 20.39
C VAL A 90 -7.95 10.74 20.67
N ALA A 91 -7.13 9.86 21.26
CA ALA A 91 -7.51 8.47 21.50
C ALA A 91 -8.41 8.29 22.72
N SER A 92 -8.47 9.24 23.65
CA SER A 92 -9.32 9.21 24.82
C SER A 92 -9.72 10.61 25.27
N GLY A 93 -10.84 10.71 26.00
CA GLY A 93 -11.32 11.97 26.53
C GLY A 93 -12.54 11.75 27.44
N ASN A 94 -12.87 12.74 28.28
CA ASN A 94 -14.07 12.68 29.14
C ASN A 94 -15.32 13.00 28.33
N ILE A 95 -16.37 12.20 28.50
CA ILE A 95 -17.66 12.37 27.85
C ILE A 95 -18.30 13.64 28.41
N ALA A 96 -18.31 14.70 27.61
CA ALA A 96 -18.95 15.97 27.97
C ALA A 96 -20.48 15.80 27.96
N GLY A 97 -21.15 16.35 28.96
CA GLY A 97 -22.60 16.21 29.12
C GLY A 97 -23.42 16.82 27.97
N ASP A 98 -22.83 17.69 27.15
CA ASP A 98 -23.45 18.27 25.95
C ASP A 98 -23.26 17.39 24.69
N GLY A 99 -22.59 16.24 24.80
CA GLY A 99 -22.35 15.34 23.68
C GLY A 99 -21.28 15.81 22.68
N SER A 100 -20.44 16.77 23.05
CA SER A 100 -19.48 17.41 22.14
C SER A 100 -18.16 16.63 21.97
N LEU A 101 -17.90 15.56 22.77
CA LEU A 101 -16.68 14.79 22.67
C LEU A 101 -16.55 14.11 21.29
N VAL A 102 -15.40 14.38 20.63
CA VAL A 102 -14.99 13.70 19.41
C VAL A 102 -13.59 13.15 19.61
N LEU A 103 -13.48 11.81 19.63
CA LEU A 103 -12.20 11.11 19.58
C LEU A 103 -11.77 10.96 18.13
N LYS A 104 -10.44 11.06 17.86
CA LYS A 104 -9.90 11.04 16.49
C LYS A 104 -8.75 10.06 16.39
N LEU A 105 -8.86 9.11 15.49
CA LEU A 105 -7.85 8.11 15.19
C LEU A 105 -7.36 8.27 13.75
N TYR A 106 -6.04 8.30 13.56
CA TYR A 106 -5.40 8.45 12.26
C TYR A 106 -4.70 7.17 11.85
N TYR A 107 -4.75 6.87 10.54
CA TYR A 107 -4.18 5.66 9.97
C TYR A 107 -3.29 6.02 8.79
N THR A 108 -2.00 5.68 8.91
CA THR A 108 -1.01 5.89 7.85
C THR A 108 -1.13 4.80 6.79
N ARG A 109 -0.87 5.17 5.55
CA ARG A 109 -0.89 4.26 4.41
C ARG A 109 0.39 3.44 4.39
N ASN A 110 0.27 2.10 4.41
CA ASN A 110 1.41 1.19 4.33
C ASN A 110 2.08 1.27 2.97
N SER A 111 3.37 0.96 2.93
CA SER A 111 4.14 0.84 1.71
C SER A 111 4.57 -0.62 1.50
N TYR A 112 4.62 -1.04 0.23
CA TYR A 112 4.95 -2.39 -0.18
C TYR A 112 5.99 -2.37 -1.30
N ASP A 113 6.75 -3.46 -1.42
CA ASP A 113 7.82 -3.58 -2.40
C ASP A 113 7.32 -4.12 -3.74
N VAL A 114 7.81 -3.51 -4.81
CA VAL A 114 7.73 -4.03 -6.19
C VAL A 114 9.11 -4.49 -6.59
N THR A 115 9.24 -5.76 -6.93
CA THR A 115 10.49 -6.38 -7.35
C THR A 115 10.33 -7.08 -8.70
N TYR A 116 11.44 -7.26 -9.43
CA TYR A 116 11.47 -7.95 -10.70
C TYR A 116 12.36 -9.19 -10.62
N ALA A 117 12.00 -10.23 -11.35
CA ALA A 117 12.79 -11.45 -11.43
C ALA A 117 12.69 -12.10 -12.82
N TYR A 118 13.80 -12.62 -13.34
CA TYR A 118 13.76 -13.54 -14.48
C TYR A 118 13.46 -14.96 -13.99
N THR A 119 12.67 -15.68 -14.77
CA THR A 119 12.38 -17.11 -14.56
C THR A 119 13.02 -17.94 -15.66
N GLY A 120 13.40 -19.18 -15.33
CA GLY A 120 14.10 -20.06 -16.27
C GLY A 120 15.56 -19.66 -16.45
N THR A 121 16.15 -20.07 -17.58
CA THR A 121 17.54 -19.75 -17.93
C THR A 121 17.64 -18.29 -18.36
N VAL A 122 18.53 -17.54 -17.73
CA VAL A 122 18.80 -16.14 -18.09
C VAL A 122 19.95 -16.11 -19.10
N PRO A 123 19.72 -15.59 -20.33
CA PRO A 123 20.76 -15.53 -21.35
C PRO A 123 21.93 -14.61 -20.98
N THR A 124 23.11 -14.93 -21.48
CA THR A 124 24.22 -13.98 -21.44
C THR A 124 23.87 -12.71 -22.24
N GLY A 125 24.11 -11.54 -21.62
CA GLY A 125 23.77 -10.25 -22.24
C GLY A 125 22.31 -9.84 -22.08
N ALA A 126 21.53 -10.55 -21.23
CA ALA A 126 20.23 -10.04 -20.80
C ALA A 126 20.37 -8.69 -20.10
N SER A 127 19.43 -7.78 -20.34
CA SER A 127 19.38 -6.48 -19.63
C SER A 127 19.30 -6.70 -18.12
N ALA A 128 19.83 -5.75 -17.34
CA ALA A 128 19.71 -5.79 -15.89
C ALA A 128 18.23 -5.74 -15.47
N LEU A 129 17.92 -6.39 -14.34
CA LEU A 129 16.58 -6.26 -13.74
C LEU A 129 16.33 -4.81 -13.32
N PRO A 130 15.09 -4.30 -13.45
CA PRO A 130 14.71 -3.04 -12.85
C PRO A 130 14.96 -3.02 -11.35
N GLU A 131 15.30 -1.84 -10.82
CA GLU A 131 15.51 -1.67 -9.39
C GLU A 131 14.21 -1.89 -8.60
N LYS A 132 14.39 -2.36 -7.37
CA LYS A 132 13.29 -2.49 -6.41
C LYS A 132 12.70 -1.11 -6.10
N ALA A 133 11.39 -1.00 -6.15
CA ALA A 133 10.65 0.19 -5.73
C ALA A 133 9.81 -0.11 -4.47
N THR A 134 9.68 0.88 -3.59
CA THR A 134 8.74 0.82 -2.45
C THR A 134 7.62 1.82 -2.71
N VAL A 135 6.38 1.34 -2.73
CA VAL A 135 5.21 2.07 -3.21
C VAL A 135 4.09 2.03 -2.17
N LYS A 136 3.45 3.17 -1.90
CA LYS A 136 2.30 3.26 -0.98
C LYS A 136 1.12 2.44 -1.52
N TYR A 137 0.40 1.77 -0.62
CA TYR A 137 -0.88 1.09 -0.94
C TYR A 137 -1.82 2.01 -1.73
N GLY A 138 -2.38 1.49 -2.81
CA GLY A 138 -3.31 2.24 -3.66
C GLY A 138 -2.66 3.19 -4.67
N ALA A 139 -1.33 3.37 -4.66
CA ALA A 139 -0.64 4.17 -5.65
C ALA A 139 -0.52 3.45 -7.00
N PRO A 140 -0.52 4.17 -8.13
CA PRO A 140 -0.27 3.58 -9.43
C PRO A 140 1.18 3.10 -9.54
N VAL A 141 1.37 1.94 -10.16
CA VAL A 141 2.68 1.35 -10.49
C VAL A 141 2.78 1.20 -11.99
N THR A 142 3.74 1.89 -12.60
CA THR A 142 4.09 1.69 -13.99
C THR A 142 5.13 0.58 -14.10
N VAL A 143 4.81 -0.45 -14.89
CA VAL A 143 5.70 -1.60 -15.10
C VAL A 143 6.83 -1.20 -16.04
N ALA A 144 8.04 -1.67 -15.75
CA ALA A 144 9.23 -1.35 -16.53
C ALA A 144 9.10 -1.81 -17.99
N GLU A 145 9.88 -1.16 -18.87
CA GLU A 145 10.01 -1.55 -20.28
C GLU A 145 10.45 -3.02 -20.41
N ALA A 146 10.14 -3.61 -21.56
CA ALA A 146 10.50 -4.99 -21.86
C ALA A 146 12.01 -5.22 -21.78
N ALA A 147 12.41 -6.29 -21.14
CA ALA A 147 13.79 -6.72 -21.09
C ALA A 147 14.27 -7.20 -22.48
N THR A 148 15.57 -7.15 -22.72
CA THR A 148 16.19 -7.57 -23.98
C THR A 148 17.36 -8.52 -23.72
N ALA A 149 17.59 -9.42 -24.67
CA ALA A 149 18.78 -10.26 -24.74
C ALA A 149 19.07 -10.60 -26.20
N PRO A 150 20.35 -10.51 -26.67
CA PRO A 150 20.71 -10.84 -28.04
C PRO A 150 20.36 -12.30 -28.42
N GLY A 151 19.65 -12.49 -29.51
CA GLY A 151 19.22 -13.81 -29.97
C GLY A 151 18.05 -14.44 -29.22
N TYR A 152 17.39 -13.69 -28.34
CA TYR A 152 16.26 -14.17 -27.54
C TYR A 152 15.05 -13.25 -27.67
N THR A 153 13.89 -13.84 -27.51
CA THR A 153 12.61 -13.13 -27.40
C THR A 153 12.18 -13.12 -25.94
N PHE A 154 11.88 -11.94 -25.40
CA PHE A 154 11.35 -11.77 -24.06
C PHE A 154 9.85 -12.07 -24.04
N SER A 155 9.38 -12.80 -23.02
CA SER A 155 7.96 -13.17 -22.85
C SER A 155 7.03 -11.99 -22.56
N GLY A 156 7.60 -10.84 -22.20
CA GLY A 156 6.91 -9.75 -21.49
C GLY A 156 6.92 -9.98 -19.98
N TRP A 157 6.63 -8.94 -19.24
CA TRP A 157 6.46 -9.00 -17.79
C TRP A 157 5.11 -9.63 -17.44
N SER A 158 5.02 -10.33 -16.31
CA SER A 158 3.84 -11.04 -15.85
C SER A 158 2.65 -10.14 -15.45
N ARG A 159 2.88 -8.83 -15.41
CA ARG A 159 1.85 -7.82 -15.14
C ARG A 159 2.01 -6.63 -16.08
N ASN A 160 0.88 -5.96 -16.36
CA ASN A 160 0.82 -4.61 -16.88
C ASN A 160 0.79 -3.61 -15.71
N ASP A 161 0.69 -2.31 -15.99
CA ASP A 161 0.49 -1.26 -15.00
C ASP A 161 -0.69 -1.61 -14.08
N PHE A 162 -0.52 -1.36 -12.78
CA PHE A 162 -1.50 -1.74 -11.78
C PHE A 162 -1.54 -0.75 -10.61
N THR A 163 -2.52 -0.91 -9.74
CA THR A 163 -2.59 -0.20 -8.46
C THR A 163 -1.97 -1.06 -7.37
N MET A 164 -1.09 -0.50 -6.54
CA MET A 164 -0.36 -1.23 -5.49
C MET A 164 -1.31 -1.92 -4.50
N PRO A 165 -1.30 -3.25 -4.41
CA PRO A 165 -2.09 -4.00 -3.44
C PRO A 165 -1.50 -3.90 -2.03
N ALA A 166 -2.22 -4.44 -1.04
CA ALA A 166 -1.75 -4.49 0.35
C ALA A 166 -0.75 -5.65 0.61
N GLU A 167 0.16 -5.89 -0.32
CA GLU A 167 1.18 -6.94 -0.27
C GLU A 167 2.37 -6.59 -1.17
N ASN A 168 3.53 -7.22 -0.94
CA ASN A 168 4.67 -7.11 -1.84
C ASN A 168 4.37 -7.80 -3.18
N VAL A 169 4.84 -7.22 -4.29
CA VAL A 169 4.63 -7.73 -5.64
C VAL A 169 5.96 -8.09 -6.28
N THR A 170 6.05 -9.32 -6.81
CA THR A 170 7.17 -9.72 -7.68
C THR A 170 6.65 -9.87 -9.11
N ILE A 171 7.26 -9.13 -10.03
CA ILE A 171 6.95 -9.14 -11.47
C ILE A 171 7.98 -10.03 -12.16
N THR A 172 7.52 -11.03 -12.91
CA THR A 172 8.41 -12.01 -13.53
C THR A 172 8.36 -11.94 -15.05
N GLY A 173 9.46 -12.37 -15.69
CA GLY A 173 9.56 -12.52 -17.14
C GLY A 173 10.57 -13.60 -17.49
N SER A 174 10.55 -14.09 -18.72
CA SER A 174 11.44 -15.14 -19.21
C SER A 174 11.91 -14.88 -20.63
N PHE A 175 12.93 -15.60 -21.06
CA PHE A 175 13.49 -15.52 -22.40
C PHE A 175 13.34 -16.84 -23.11
N THR A 176 13.07 -16.77 -24.44
CA THR A 176 13.06 -17.93 -25.32
C THR A 176 14.05 -17.70 -26.44
N ALA A 177 14.92 -18.68 -26.69
CA ALA A 177 15.93 -18.61 -27.76
C ALA A 177 15.25 -18.50 -29.15
N ASN A 178 15.72 -17.57 -29.96
CA ASN A 178 15.23 -17.42 -31.33
C ASN A 178 15.73 -18.57 -32.21
N SER A 179 14.85 -19.16 -33.01
CA SER A 179 15.20 -20.28 -33.90
C SER A 179 15.76 -19.81 -35.26
N ASN A 180 15.80 -18.52 -35.51
CA ASN A 180 16.19 -17.91 -36.77
C ASN A 180 17.39 -16.97 -36.63
N THR A 181 18.25 -17.18 -35.64
CA THR A 181 19.46 -16.37 -35.47
C THR A 181 20.40 -16.66 -36.61
N GLU A 182 20.77 -15.61 -37.35
CA GLU A 182 21.67 -15.71 -38.49
C GLU A 182 23.12 -15.87 -38.04
N TYR A 183 23.86 -16.71 -38.76
CA TYR A 183 25.31 -16.84 -38.64
C TYR A 183 25.95 -17.01 -40.01
N THR A 184 27.24 -16.65 -40.13
CA THR A 184 27.97 -16.76 -41.39
C THR A 184 29.00 -17.88 -41.29
N VAL A 185 28.96 -18.75 -42.27
CA VAL A 185 30.01 -19.76 -42.51
C VAL A 185 30.91 -19.24 -43.62
N ARG A 186 32.21 -19.18 -43.31
CA ARG A 186 33.25 -18.78 -44.24
C ARG A 186 34.13 -19.96 -44.55
N HIS A 187 34.28 -20.32 -45.85
CA HIS A 187 35.11 -21.37 -46.33
C HIS A 187 36.43 -20.75 -46.84
N HIS A 188 37.55 -21.17 -46.25
CA HIS A 188 38.88 -20.76 -46.62
C HIS A 188 39.62 -21.92 -47.28
N PHE A 189 40.24 -21.67 -48.46
CA PHE A 189 41.09 -22.64 -49.15
C PHE A 189 42.54 -22.37 -48.75
N GLN A 190 43.33 -23.46 -48.68
CA GLN A 190 44.76 -23.36 -48.48
C GLN A 190 45.43 -22.65 -49.66
N ASN A 191 46.40 -21.82 -49.37
CA ASN A 191 47.22 -21.17 -50.39
C ASN A 191 48.02 -22.19 -51.22
N ILE A 192 48.27 -21.87 -52.50
CA ILE A 192 49.04 -22.78 -53.38
C ILE A 192 50.54 -22.71 -53.06
N LEU A 193 50.99 -21.57 -52.56
CA LEU A 193 52.42 -21.27 -52.39
C LEU A 193 52.96 -21.56 -50.98
N ASP A 194 52.08 -21.71 -50.02
CA ASP A 194 52.38 -22.02 -48.63
C ASP A 194 51.25 -22.82 -47.99
N ASP A 195 51.47 -23.39 -46.81
CA ASP A 195 50.45 -24.16 -46.11
C ASP A 195 49.50 -23.29 -45.27
N ALA A 196 49.47 -21.97 -45.49
CA ALA A 196 48.61 -21.03 -44.78
C ALA A 196 47.23 -20.94 -45.38
N TYR A 197 46.26 -20.47 -44.57
CA TYR A 197 44.93 -20.06 -44.99
C TYR A 197 44.80 -18.53 -44.82
N ASP A 198 44.38 -17.84 -45.85
CA ASP A 198 44.19 -16.40 -45.75
C ASP A 198 42.93 -16.11 -44.92
N ALA A 199 43.12 -15.53 -43.76
CA ALA A 199 42.04 -15.27 -42.82
C ALA A 199 41.09 -14.19 -43.32
N ASP A 200 41.57 -13.25 -44.19
CA ASP A 200 40.78 -12.09 -44.66
C ASP A 200 40.06 -12.34 -45.96
N THR A 201 40.41 -13.38 -46.72
CA THR A 201 39.81 -13.71 -48.00
C THR A 201 39.03 -15.02 -47.97
N ALA A 202 37.79 -15.02 -47.47
CA ALA A 202 36.93 -16.17 -47.63
C ALA A 202 36.57 -16.35 -49.12
N MET A 203 36.89 -17.54 -49.68
CA MET A 203 36.54 -17.83 -51.08
C MET A 203 35.06 -18.08 -51.28
N LEU A 204 34.36 -18.48 -50.25
CA LEU A 204 32.93 -18.65 -50.21
C LEU A 204 32.38 -18.30 -48.83
N SER A 205 31.28 -17.52 -48.82
CA SER A 205 30.56 -17.18 -47.58
C SER A 205 29.10 -17.55 -47.75
N GLU A 206 28.53 -18.15 -46.69
CA GLU A 206 27.12 -18.53 -46.64
C GLU A 206 26.51 -17.92 -45.36
N THR A 207 25.33 -17.34 -45.47
CA THR A 207 24.50 -16.92 -44.34
C THR A 207 23.48 -18.03 -44.09
N LEU A 208 23.52 -18.56 -42.88
CA LEU A 208 22.65 -19.62 -42.40
C LEU A 208 21.89 -19.16 -41.16
N SER A 209 20.87 -19.84 -40.75
CA SER A 209 20.13 -19.58 -39.53
C SER A 209 20.06 -20.81 -38.65
N GLY A 210 19.99 -20.57 -37.34
CA GLY A 210 19.89 -21.62 -36.33
C GLY A 210 19.26 -21.11 -35.03
N THR A 211 19.06 -22.01 -34.10
CA THR A 211 18.56 -21.64 -32.77
C THR A 211 19.73 -21.12 -31.93
N THR A 212 19.55 -19.98 -31.30
CA THR A 212 20.53 -19.35 -30.41
C THR A 212 20.98 -20.35 -29.34
N ASP A 213 22.29 -20.33 -29.00
CA ASP A 213 22.95 -21.21 -28.03
C ASP A 213 22.81 -22.72 -28.27
N THR A 214 22.45 -23.14 -29.48
CA THR A 214 22.52 -24.56 -29.88
C THR A 214 23.77 -24.82 -30.72
N LEU A 215 24.24 -26.07 -30.67
CA LEU A 215 25.32 -26.52 -31.57
C LEU A 215 24.86 -26.45 -33.00
N THR A 216 25.70 -25.88 -33.85
CA THR A 216 25.53 -25.91 -35.29
C THR A 216 26.79 -26.49 -35.93
N ALA A 217 26.68 -27.03 -37.14
CA ALA A 217 27.78 -27.56 -37.92
C ALA A 217 27.83 -26.91 -39.29
N ALA A 218 29.05 -26.53 -39.74
CA ALA A 218 29.30 -26.14 -41.11
C ALA A 218 29.45 -27.39 -41.96
N ALA A 219 28.70 -27.44 -43.08
CA ALA A 219 28.96 -28.48 -44.07
C ALA A 219 30.18 -28.15 -44.91
N ALA A 220 31.07 -29.11 -45.13
CA ALA A 220 32.16 -28.94 -46.06
C ALA A 220 31.63 -28.80 -47.50
N LYS A 221 32.24 -27.94 -48.29
CA LYS A 221 31.93 -27.71 -49.71
C LYS A 221 32.95 -28.35 -50.62
#